data_9cc1d2a84a3f5961d41213b4068a9702
#
_entry.id   9cc1d2a84a3f5961d41213b4068a9702
#
_cell.length_a   1.000
_cell.length_b   1.000
_cell.length_c   1.000
_cell.angle_alpha   90.00
_cell.angle_beta   90.00
_cell.angle_gamma   90.00
#
_symmetry.space_group_name_H-M   'P 1'
#
loop_
_entity.id
_entity.type
_entity.pdbx_description
1 polymer ?
#
loop_
_entity_poly.entity_id
_entity_poly.type
_entity_poly.pdbx_seq_one_letter_code
_entity_poly.pdbx_strand_id
1 'polypeptide(L)'
;NKKIYLLPILLLALVFVSCEETKEVSIYDNWQERNEAFIDSLRNEFMTNREVSGLDTIHLLSAPDDYIFYKEKTPVKNEPENPDNIYEYIEGYVLEDIQPYYTDSVYTYYKGTYIIGTRFDGFTGKNPTVFDSPSRFYVNSVVTGWSEMLQRMKVGERREIYIPWKYGYGASGYGSILGYSTLVFDVQLYSIENRSSNALSGLDIEE
;
A
#
# COMPACT_ATOMS: atom_id res chain seq x y z
N ASN A 1 79.17 39.98 29.57
CA ASN A 1 77.81 39.64 29.94
C ASN A 1 76.95 39.67 28.70
N LYS A 2 76.75 38.50 28.01
CA LYS A 2 75.82 38.34 26.92
C LYS A 2 74.55 37.72 27.47
N LYS A 3 73.46 38.47 27.51
CA LYS A 3 72.10 37.97 27.82
C LYS A 3 71.54 37.32 26.57
N ILE A 4 71.31 36.00 26.62
CA ILE A 4 70.69 35.24 25.61
C ILE A 4 69.15 35.32 25.89
N TYR A 5 68.38 35.96 25.01
CA TYR A 5 66.95 35.97 25.07
C TYR A 5 66.44 34.71 24.37
N LEU A 6 65.96 33.78 25.15
CA LEU A 6 65.21 32.63 24.61
C LEU A 6 63.81 33.12 24.19
N LEU A 7 63.54 33.10 22.89
CA LEU A 7 62.22 33.34 22.30
C LEU A 7 61.41 32.05 22.41
N PRO A 8 60.21 32.00 23.03
CA PRO A 8 59.41 30.82 23.01
C PRO A 8 58.72 30.69 21.62
N ILE A 9 59.07 29.61 20.92
CA ILE A 9 58.40 29.22 19.70
C ILE A 9 57.00 28.75 20.09
N LEU A 10 55.99 29.60 19.83
CA LEU A 10 54.59 29.23 19.98
C LEU A 10 54.21 28.27 18.84
N LEU A 11 54.16 26.98 19.14
CA LEU A 11 53.73 25.95 18.21
C LEU A 11 52.22 26.06 18.08
N LEU A 12 51.75 26.72 17.00
CA LEU A 12 50.34 26.82 16.65
C LEU A 12 49.88 25.46 16.08
N ALA A 13 49.36 24.60 16.93
CA ALA A 13 48.72 23.37 16.51
C ALA A 13 47.41 23.73 15.79
N LEU A 14 47.43 23.72 14.47
CA LEU A 14 46.23 23.75 13.64
C LEU A 14 45.47 22.43 13.84
N VAL A 15 44.53 22.45 14.74
CA VAL A 15 43.54 21.38 14.85
C VAL A 15 42.61 21.49 13.61
N PHE A 16 42.91 20.68 12.61
CA PHE A 16 41.92 20.45 11.54
C PHE A 16 40.78 19.69 12.17
N VAL A 17 39.72 20.41 12.57
CA VAL A 17 38.42 19.81 12.82
C VAL A 17 37.93 19.39 11.44
N SER A 18 38.13 18.12 11.09
CA SER A 18 37.42 17.48 10.00
C SER A 18 35.94 17.47 10.41
N CYS A 19 35.17 18.40 9.92
CA CYS A 19 33.72 18.20 9.84
C CYS A 19 33.52 17.00 8.91
N GLU A 20 33.35 15.82 9.47
CA GLU A 20 32.62 14.78 8.77
C GLU A 20 31.23 15.36 8.52
N GLU A 21 30.97 15.71 7.25
CA GLU A 21 29.63 15.95 6.81
C GLU A 21 28.82 14.68 7.16
N THR A 22 28.05 14.76 8.23
CA THR A 22 27.05 13.76 8.51
C THR A 22 26.08 13.81 7.32
N LYS A 23 26.24 12.87 6.37
CA LYS A 23 25.26 12.67 5.31
C LYS A 23 23.93 12.51 6.01
N GLU A 24 23.02 13.46 5.79
CA GLU A 24 21.64 13.30 6.22
C GLU A 24 21.11 12.01 5.57
N VAL A 25 20.81 11.02 6.42
CA VAL A 25 20.29 9.74 5.97
C VAL A 25 18.86 9.99 5.45
N SER A 26 18.69 9.85 4.14
CA SER A 26 17.36 9.97 3.53
C SER A 26 16.48 8.81 3.99
N ILE A 27 15.18 9.09 4.21
CA ILE A 27 14.19 8.04 4.48
C ILE A 27 14.07 7.03 3.33
N TYR A 28 14.65 7.34 2.17
CA TYR A 28 14.69 6.49 0.97
C TYR A 28 16.05 5.82 0.72
N ASP A 29 17.01 5.96 1.65
CA ASP A 29 18.29 5.26 1.53
C ASP A 29 18.07 3.75 1.57
N ASN A 30 18.82 3.01 0.72
CA ASN A 30 18.71 1.56 0.52
C ASN A 30 17.26 1.12 0.20
N TRP A 31 16.56 1.93 -0.62
CA TRP A 31 15.14 1.78 -0.86
C TRP A 31 14.75 0.42 -1.41
N GLN A 32 15.45 -0.05 -2.45
CA GLN A 32 15.19 -1.37 -3.05
C GLN A 32 15.36 -2.49 -2.02
N GLU A 33 16.51 -2.54 -1.32
CA GLU A 33 16.80 -3.58 -0.34
C GLU A 33 15.76 -3.60 0.78
N ARG A 34 15.33 -2.43 1.26
CA ARG A 34 14.30 -2.31 2.30
C ARG A 34 12.94 -2.81 1.84
N ASN A 35 12.57 -2.54 0.59
CA ASN A 35 11.30 -3.02 0.03
C ASN A 35 11.31 -4.54 -0.20
N GLU A 36 12.43 -5.10 -0.63
CA GLU A 36 12.62 -6.54 -0.77
C GLU A 36 12.60 -7.23 0.60
N ALA A 37 13.34 -6.70 1.58
CA ALA A 37 13.35 -7.19 2.95
C ALA A 37 11.96 -7.13 3.62
N PHE A 38 11.16 -6.12 3.29
CA PHE A 38 9.78 -6.03 3.77
C PHE A 38 8.92 -7.21 3.29
N ILE A 39 9.00 -7.55 2.00
CA ILE A 39 8.29 -8.73 1.45
C ILE A 39 8.82 -10.03 2.05
N ASP A 40 10.12 -10.14 2.28
CA ASP A 40 10.71 -11.31 2.94
C ASP A 40 10.24 -11.44 4.40
N SER A 41 10.05 -10.32 5.09
CA SER A 41 9.48 -10.33 6.45
C SER A 41 8.03 -10.81 6.46
N LEU A 42 7.20 -10.40 5.50
CA LEU A 42 5.83 -10.88 5.35
C LEU A 42 5.81 -12.39 5.04
N ARG A 43 6.71 -12.85 4.18
CA ARG A 43 6.86 -14.29 3.87
C ARG A 43 7.21 -15.08 5.12
N ASN A 44 8.16 -14.61 5.90
CA ASN A 44 8.53 -15.27 7.16
C ASN A 44 7.38 -15.26 8.16
N GLU A 45 6.68 -14.14 8.32
CA GLU A 45 5.50 -14.04 9.19
C GLU A 45 4.38 -14.99 8.75
N PHE A 46 4.11 -15.10 7.45
CA PHE A 46 3.13 -16.03 6.90
C PHE A 46 3.50 -17.48 7.18
N MET A 47 4.77 -17.85 7.02
CA MET A 47 5.25 -19.21 7.24
C MET A 47 5.28 -19.62 8.71
N THR A 48 5.52 -18.69 9.62
CA THR A 48 5.76 -18.98 11.05
C THR A 48 4.58 -18.65 11.95
N ASN A 49 3.71 -17.72 11.56
CA ASN A 49 2.70 -17.13 12.43
C ASN A 49 1.39 -16.74 11.72
N ARG A 50 1.01 -17.48 10.68
CA ARG A 50 -0.13 -17.14 9.80
C ARG A 50 -1.42 -16.88 10.56
N GLU A 51 -1.78 -17.77 11.50
CA GLU A 51 -3.04 -17.68 12.22
C GLU A 51 -3.17 -16.41 13.09
N VAL A 52 -2.06 -15.94 13.65
CA VAL A 52 -2.04 -14.72 14.49
C VAL A 52 -1.88 -13.46 13.65
N SER A 53 -1.09 -13.52 12.59
CA SER A 53 -0.81 -12.37 11.72
C SER A 53 -2.00 -11.94 10.87
N GLY A 54 -2.91 -12.87 10.59
CA GLY A 54 -4.02 -12.67 9.66
C GLY A 54 -3.56 -12.51 8.20
N LEU A 55 -2.29 -12.82 7.90
CA LEU A 55 -1.75 -12.80 6.55
C LEU A 55 -2.30 -13.98 5.74
N ASP A 56 -2.71 -13.68 4.52
CA ASP A 56 -3.02 -14.68 3.50
C ASP A 56 -2.35 -14.32 2.18
N THR A 57 -2.46 -15.18 1.18
CA THR A 57 -1.81 -15.01 -0.12
C THR A 57 -2.74 -15.33 -1.28
N ILE A 58 -2.49 -14.68 -2.41
CA ILE A 58 -2.99 -15.14 -3.72
C ILE A 58 -1.80 -15.47 -4.61
N HIS A 59 -1.88 -16.56 -5.34
CA HIS A 59 -0.97 -16.83 -6.46
C HIS A 59 -1.37 -15.99 -7.67
N LEU A 60 -0.38 -15.49 -8.39
CA LEU A 60 -0.61 -14.71 -9.59
C LEU A 60 -0.90 -15.62 -10.79
N LEU A 61 -1.93 -15.32 -11.57
CA LEU A 61 -2.19 -16.05 -12.82
C LEU A 61 -1.08 -15.81 -13.85
N SER A 62 -0.52 -14.60 -13.84
CA SER A 62 0.58 -14.21 -14.73
C SER A 62 1.94 -14.78 -14.34
N ALA A 63 2.10 -15.22 -13.09
CA ALA A 63 3.33 -15.77 -12.52
C ALA A 63 2.98 -16.76 -11.38
N PRO A 64 2.62 -18.03 -11.71
CA PRO A 64 2.05 -18.96 -10.73
C PRO A 64 2.97 -19.33 -9.55
N ASP A 65 4.28 -19.17 -9.71
CA ASP A 65 5.26 -19.39 -8.63
C ASP A 65 5.38 -18.19 -7.68
N ASP A 66 4.83 -17.05 -8.07
CA ASP A 66 4.83 -15.84 -7.26
C ASP A 66 3.44 -15.59 -6.64
N TYR A 67 3.44 -14.85 -5.54
CA TYR A 67 2.23 -14.55 -4.80
C TYR A 67 2.27 -13.15 -4.19
N ILE A 68 1.09 -12.64 -3.84
CA ILE A 68 0.86 -11.36 -3.16
C ILE A 68 0.29 -11.64 -1.79
N PHE A 69 0.82 -11.01 -0.77
CA PHE A 69 0.27 -11.03 0.58
C PHE A 69 -0.88 -10.05 0.73
N TYR A 70 -1.85 -10.40 1.55
CA TYR A 70 -2.91 -9.49 1.98
C TYR A 70 -3.41 -9.83 3.39
N LYS A 71 -4.11 -8.88 3.99
CA LYS A 71 -4.92 -9.08 5.22
C LYS A 71 -6.34 -8.66 4.94
N GLU A 72 -7.29 -9.44 5.42
CA GLU A 72 -8.68 -8.99 5.44
C GLU A 72 -8.84 -7.86 6.46
N LYS A 73 -9.66 -6.88 6.11
CA LYS A 73 -10.00 -5.76 6.98
C LYS A 73 -11.50 -5.66 7.13
N THR A 74 -11.93 -5.14 8.27
CA THR A 74 -13.34 -4.80 8.48
C THR A 74 -13.75 -3.72 7.47
N PRO A 75 -14.76 -3.97 6.63
CA PRO A 75 -15.28 -2.96 5.72
C PRO A 75 -15.90 -1.77 6.47
N VAL A 76 -15.75 -0.58 5.92
CA VAL A 76 -16.53 0.59 6.36
C VAL A 76 -17.94 0.47 5.77
N LYS A 77 -18.96 0.66 6.58
CA LYS A 77 -20.37 0.44 6.24
C LYS A 77 -21.16 1.73 6.20
N ASN A 78 -22.50 1.60 6.08
CA ASN A 78 -23.43 2.75 5.99
C ASN A 78 -23.55 3.57 7.26
N GLU A 79 -23.06 3.05 8.40
CA GLU A 79 -23.13 3.71 9.69
C GLU A 79 -21.78 3.66 10.38
N PRO A 80 -21.42 4.68 11.18
CA PRO A 80 -20.19 4.67 11.94
C PRO A 80 -20.17 3.53 12.96
N GLU A 81 -19.12 2.71 12.96
CA GLU A 81 -18.93 1.69 14.00
C GLU A 81 -18.46 2.30 15.34
N ASN A 82 -17.76 3.44 15.26
CA ASN A 82 -17.27 4.16 16.42
C ASN A 82 -18.09 5.46 16.64
N PRO A 83 -18.83 5.60 17.75
CA PRO A 83 -19.61 6.78 18.04
C PRO A 83 -18.77 8.05 18.21
N ASP A 84 -17.47 7.93 18.48
CA ASP A 84 -16.56 9.07 18.58
C ASP A 84 -16.11 9.58 17.20
N ASN A 85 -16.35 8.80 16.14
CA ASN A 85 -15.99 9.16 14.76
C ASN A 85 -17.17 9.03 13.81
N ILE A 86 -18.12 9.93 13.97
CA ILE A 86 -19.42 9.96 13.29
C ILE A 86 -19.33 10.11 11.76
N TYR A 87 -18.14 10.40 11.21
CA TYR A 87 -17.93 10.57 9.77
C TYR A 87 -17.32 9.34 9.10
N GLU A 88 -16.87 8.33 9.85
CA GLU A 88 -16.30 7.09 9.31
C GLU A 88 -17.42 6.13 8.85
N TYR A 89 -18.14 6.51 7.82
CA TYR A 89 -19.09 5.66 7.11
C TYR A 89 -19.08 5.99 5.61
N ILE A 90 -19.61 5.09 4.81
CA ILE A 90 -19.81 5.28 3.37
C ILE A 90 -21.25 4.97 3.03
N GLU A 91 -21.89 5.80 2.20
CA GLU A 91 -23.25 5.55 1.76
C GLU A 91 -23.30 4.43 0.72
N GLY A 92 -24.40 3.68 0.67
CA GLY A 92 -24.62 2.65 -0.34
C GLY A 92 -23.73 1.42 -0.21
N TYR A 93 -23.14 1.16 0.97
CA TYR A 93 -22.40 -0.07 1.21
C TYR A 93 -23.33 -1.28 1.09
N VAL A 94 -22.88 -2.26 0.30
CA VAL A 94 -23.50 -3.58 0.16
C VAL A 94 -22.41 -4.66 0.19
N LEU A 95 -22.79 -5.85 0.64
CA LEU A 95 -21.97 -7.04 0.51
C LEU A 95 -22.67 -7.97 -0.48
N GLU A 96 -22.03 -8.23 -1.61
CA GLU A 96 -22.59 -9.09 -2.66
C GLU A 96 -21.62 -10.22 -3.03
N ASP A 97 -22.15 -11.41 -3.29
CA ASP A 97 -21.34 -12.58 -3.69
C ASP A 97 -21.00 -12.54 -5.19
N ILE A 98 -20.46 -11.40 -5.63
CA ILE A 98 -19.97 -11.20 -7.00
C ILE A 98 -18.55 -10.66 -6.98
N GLN A 99 -17.74 -11.12 -7.93
CA GLN A 99 -16.37 -10.71 -8.13
C GLN A 99 -16.20 -10.04 -9.50
N PRO A 100 -15.30 -9.07 -9.65
CA PRO A 100 -15.00 -8.47 -10.94
C PRO A 100 -14.35 -9.47 -11.89
N TYR A 101 -14.66 -9.36 -13.16
CA TYR A 101 -13.89 -9.94 -14.24
C TYR A 101 -12.76 -8.99 -14.66
N TYR A 102 -11.77 -9.53 -15.35
CA TYR A 102 -10.62 -8.75 -15.88
C TYR A 102 -11.07 -7.57 -16.77
N THR A 103 -12.21 -7.71 -17.46
CA THR A 103 -12.76 -6.68 -18.38
C THR A 103 -13.69 -5.68 -17.71
N ASP A 104 -13.99 -5.85 -16.42
CA ASP A 104 -14.91 -4.97 -15.72
C ASP A 104 -14.26 -3.63 -15.33
N SER A 105 -15.14 -2.67 -15.07
CA SER A 105 -14.82 -1.45 -14.32
C SER A 105 -15.37 -1.58 -12.91
N VAL A 106 -14.61 -1.11 -11.94
CA VAL A 106 -14.97 -1.15 -10.52
C VAL A 106 -14.88 0.23 -9.89
N TYR A 107 -15.63 0.41 -8.82
CA TYR A 107 -15.49 1.54 -7.91
C TYR A 107 -14.90 1.06 -6.60
N THR A 108 -13.86 1.74 -6.12
CA THR A 108 -13.16 1.38 -4.89
C THR A 108 -12.90 2.59 -4.02
N TYR A 109 -13.03 2.44 -2.71
CA TYR A 109 -12.34 3.31 -1.76
C TYR A 109 -10.94 2.73 -1.54
N TYR A 110 -9.90 3.55 -1.66
CA TYR A 110 -8.55 3.06 -1.51
C TYR A 110 -7.61 4.09 -0.89
N LYS A 111 -6.55 3.59 -0.31
CA LYS A 111 -5.38 4.37 0.13
C LYS A 111 -4.11 3.61 -0.22
N GLY A 112 -3.19 4.27 -0.93
CA GLY A 112 -1.87 3.75 -1.25
C GLY A 112 -0.80 4.39 -0.39
N THR A 113 0.05 3.56 0.20
CA THR A 113 1.20 3.99 1.01
C THR A 113 2.45 3.23 0.63
N TYR A 114 3.60 3.84 0.89
CA TYR A 114 4.88 3.14 0.93
C TYR A 114 4.99 2.27 2.19
N ILE A 115 5.97 1.37 2.24
CA ILE A 115 6.29 0.53 3.40
C ILE A 115 6.57 1.33 4.69
N ILE A 116 6.94 2.59 4.56
CA ILE A 116 7.17 3.54 5.66
C ILE A 116 5.91 4.28 6.10
N GLY A 117 4.74 3.93 5.55
CA GLY A 117 3.45 4.53 5.88
C GLY A 117 3.15 5.86 5.21
N THR A 118 4.09 6.45 4.46
CA THR A 118 3.84 7.68 3.72
C THR A 118 2.83 7.42 2.60
N ARG A 119 1.70 8.14 2.64
CA ARG A 119 0.65 8.05 1.63
C ARG A 119 1.09 8.72 0.33
N PHE A 120 0.84 8.06 -0.78
CA PHE A 120 1.05 8.63 -2.11
C PHE A 120 -0.28 8.88 -2.86
N ASP A 121 -1.38 8.19 -2.48
CA ASP A 121 -2.68 8.36 -3.15
C ASP A 121 -3.86 7.90 -2.28
N GLY A 122 -5.10 8.26 -2.69
CA GLY A 122 -6.34 7.82 -2.08
C GLY A 122 -6.78 8.62 -0.84
N PHE A 123 -7.67 8.06 -0.01
CA PHE A 123 -8.19 8.73 1.18
C PHE A 123 -7.11 8.99 2.24
N THR A 124 -7.31 9.99 3.11
CA THR A 124 -6.27 10.49 4.01
C THR A 124 -6.29 9.85 5.39
N GLY A 125 -7.45 9.49 5.89
CA GLY A 125 -7.65 8.95 7.24
C GLY A 125 -7.20 7.49 7.41
N LYS A 126 -7.54 6.93 8.56
CA LYS A 126 -7.42 5.49 8.82
C LYS A 126 -8.44 4.70 8.00
N ASN A 127 -9.64 5.25 7.91
CA ASN A 127 -10.76 4.72 7.15
C ASN A 127 -11.26 5.76 6.15
N PRO A 128 -11.93 5.36 5.06
CA PRO A 128 -12.72 6.29 4.26
C PRO A 128 -13.87 6.86 5.11
N THR A 129 -14.31 8.04 4.75
CA THR A 129 -15.35 8.78 5.44
C THR A 129 -16.46 9.14 4.45
N VAL A 130 -17.57 9.67 4.97
CA VAL A 130 -18.69 10.18 4.13
C VAL A 130 -18.27 11.29 3.14
N PHE A 131 -17.13 11.92 3.37
CA PHE A 131 -16.58 12.97 2.48
C PHE A 131 -15.70 12.42 1.36
N ASP A 132 -15.33 11.14 1.42
CA ASP A 132 -14.58 10.48 0.38
C ASP A 132 -15.53 9.90 -0.66
N SER A 133 -15.09 9.84 -1.92
CA SER A 133 -15.84 9.21 -3.01
C SER A 133 -15.07 8.02 -3.57
N PRO A 134 -15.75 6.96 -3.97
CA PRO A 134 -15.07 5.83 -4.59
C PRO A 134 -14.52 6.21 -5.96
N SER A 135 -13.31 5.76 -6.24
CA SER A 135 -12.65 5.99 -7.52
C SER A 135 -12.93 4.84 -8.49
N ARG A 136 -13.14 5.18 -9.76
CA ARG A 136 -13.40 4.22 -10.84
C ARG A 136 -12.10 3.74 -11.45
N PHE A 137 -11.96 2.43 -11.62
CA PHE A 137 -10.84 1.79 -12.28
C PHE A 137 -11.28 0.71 -13.26
N TYR A 138 -10.58 0.59 -14.38
CA TYR A 138 -10.65 -0.60 -15.22
C TYR A 138 -9.74 -1.67 -14.61
N VAL A 139 -10.25 -2.87 -14.35
CA VAL A 139 -9.49 -3.96 -13.72
C VAL A 139 -8.24 -4.32 -14.52
N ASN A 140 -8.31 -4.27 -15.85
CA ASN A 140 -7.20 -4.55 -16.76
C ASN A 140 -6.22 -3.39 -16.97
N SER A 141 -6.45 -2.23 -16.34
CA SER A 141 -5.61 -1.02 -16.55
C SER A 141 -4.86 -0.58 -15.31
N VAL A 142 -5.05 -1.27 -14.20
CA VAL A 142 -4.30 -1.05 -12.95
C VAL A 142 -3.06 -1.95 -12.91
N VAL A 143 -2.15 -1.70 -11.97
CA VAL A 143 -0.96 -2.55 -11.78
C VAL A 143 -1.35 -4.01 -11.54
N THR A 144 -0.49 -4.94 -11.99
CA THR A 144 -0.78 -6.38 -12.00
C THR A 144 -1.28 -6.89 -10.65
N GLY A 145 -0.62 -6.49 -9.55
CA GLY A 145 -1.03 -6.93 -8.21
C GLY A 145 -2.43 -6.50 -7.83
N TRP A 146 -2.86 -5.31 -8.23
CA TRP A 146 -4.21 -4.82 -8.00
C TRP A 146 -5.23 -5.55 -8.87
N SER A 147 -4.94 -5.71 -10.17
CA SER A 147 -5.79 -6.43 -11.11
C SER A 147 -6.08 -7.86 -10.64
N GLU A 148 -5.04 -8.57 -10.22
CA GLU A 148 -5.14 -9.94 -9.73
C GLU A 148 -5.93 -10.03 -8.40
N MET A 149 -5.74 -9.05 -7.50
CA MET A 149 -6.45 -9.02 -6.22
C MET A 149 -7.93 -8.68 -6.38
N LEU A 150 -8.26 -7.66 -7.18
CA LEU A 150 -9.65 -7.24 -7.41
C LEU A 150 -10.52 -8.39 -7.94
N GLN A 151 -10.00 -9.23 -8.83
CA GLN A 151 -10.71 -10.39 -9.37
C GLN A 151 -10.99 -11.48 -8.32
N ARG A 152 -10.41 -11.36 -7.12
CA ARG A 152 -10.58 -12.28 -5.98
C ARG A 152 -11.27 -11.62 -4.78
N MET A 153 -11.71 -10.38 -4.94
CA MET A 153 -12.51 -9.66 -3.94
C MET A 153 -13.99 -9.69 -4.34
N LYS A 154 -14.84 -9.87 -3.36
CA LYS A 154 -16.27 -9.68 -3.51
C LYS A 154 -16.64 -8.22 -3.27
N VAL A 155 -17.72 -7.75 -3.87
CA VAL A 155 -18.26 -6.42 -3.59
C VAL A 155 -18.53 -6.28 -2.09
N GLY A 156 -18.06 -5.20 -1.49
CA GLY A 156 -18.12 -4.92 -0.06
C GLY A 156 -16.92 -5.37 0.74
N GLU A 157 -16.09 -6.30 0.23
CA GLU A 157 -14.86 -6.71 0.93
C GLU A 157 -13.82 -5.59 0.98
N ARG A 158 -13.01 -5.62 2.05
CA ARG A 158 -11.88 -4.71 2.24
C ARG A 158 -10.64 -5.51 2.57
N ARG A 159 -9.53 -5.18 1.90
CA ARG A 159 -8.24 -5.84 2.10
C ARG A 159 -7.10 -4.83 2.19
N GLU A 160 -6.11 -5.15 3.01
CA GLU A 160 -4.81 -4.52 2.95
C GLU A 160 -3.88 -5.41 2.13
N ILE A 161 -3.36 -4.88 1.03
CA ILE A 161 -2.67 -5.63 -0.02
C ILE A 161 -1.21 -5.17 -0.08
N TYR A 162 -0.26 -6.10 -0.15
CA TYR A 162 1.17 -5.82 -0.22
C TYR A 162 1.71 -6.27 -1.57
N ILE A 163 1.88 -5.32 -2.48
CA ILE A 163 2.26 -5.58 -3.88
C ILE A 163 3.76 -5.35 -4.05
N PRO A 164 4.57 -6.41 -4.28
CA PRO A 164 5.99 -6.26 -4.59
C PRO A 164 6.18 -5.36 -5.81
N TRP A 165 7.27 -4.60 -5.86
CA TRP A 165 7.55 -3.62 -6.90
C TRP A 165 7.41 -4.16 -8.33
N LYS A 166 7.78 -5.42 -8.60
CA LYS A 166 7.66 -6.07 -9.92
C LYS A 166 6.22 -6.27 -10.40
N TYR A 167 5.24 -6.27 -9.50
CA TYR A 167 3.81 -6.35 -9.80
C TYR A 167 3.08 -5.03 -9.56
N GLY A 168 3.84 -3.98 -9.19
CA GLY A 168 3.46 -2.59 -9.10
C GLY A 168 4.02 -1.78 -10.26
N TYR A 169 4.76 -0.72 -9.96
CA TYR A 169 5.32 0.19 -10.97
C TYR A 169 6.77 -0.12 -11.38
N GLY A 170 7.29 -1.29 -11.02
CA GLY A 170 8.59 -1.78 -11.47
C GLY A 170 9.79 -1.02 -10.91
N ALA A 171 10.92 -1.21 -11.56
CA ALA A 171 12.19 -0.58 -11.20
C ALA A 171 12.23 0.93 -11.51
N SER A 172 11.42 1.39 -12.46
CA SER A 172 11.40 2.79 -12.89
C SER A 172 10.46 3.66 -12.06
N GLY A 173 9.46 3.07 -11.39
CA GLY A 173 8.39 3.82 -10.74
C GLY A 173 7.40 4.46 -11.73
N TYR A 174 6.54 5.34 -11.21
CA TYR A 174 5.57 6.07 -12.02
C TYR A 174 5.18 7.40 -11.36
N GLY A 175 5.28 8.49 -12.09
CA GLY A 175 4.99 9.83 -11.56
C GLY A 175 5.83 10.14 -10.32
N SER A 176 5.20 10.35 -9.18
CA SER A 176 5.87 10.56 -7.89
C SER A 176 6.21 9.26 -7.15
N ILE A 177 5.78 8.11 -7.66
CA ILE A 177 6.05 6.81 -7.03
C ILE A 177 7.44 6.33 -7.43
N LEU A 178 8.28 6.13 -6.43
CA LEU A 178 9.67 5.69 -6.62
C LEU A 178 9.73 4.28 -7.21
N GLY A 179 10.73 4.02 -8.04
CA GLY A 179 11.06 2.67 -8.49
C GLY A 179 11.39 1.74 -7.31
N TYR A 180 11.25 0.46 -7.54
CA TYR A 180 11.46 -0.59 -6.51
C TYR A 180 10.56 -0.45 -5.27
N SER A 181 9.45 0.28 -5.36
CA SER A 181 8.51 0.44 -4.25
C SER A 181 7.57 -0.75 -4.14
N THR A 182 7.59 -1.44 -3.03
CA THR A 182 6.46 -2.25 -2.59
C THR A 182 5.32 -1.32 -2.24
N LEU A 183 4.16 -1.56 -2.82
CA LEU A 183 2.97 -0.74 -2.62
C LEU A 183 2.07 -1.41 -1.59
N VAL A 184 1.69 -0.66 -0.56
CA VAL A 184 0.73 -1.11 0.44
C VAL A 184 -0.58 -0.40 0.17
N PHE A 185 -1.60 -1.16 -0.21
CA PHE A 185 -2.92 -0.62 -0.50
C PHE A 185 -3.95 -1.12 0.50
N ASP A 186 -4.70 -0.20 1.07
CA ASP A 186 -5.97 -0.46 1.74
C ASP A 186 -7.08 -0.24 0.72
N VAL A 187 -7.79 -1.29 0.34
CA VAL A 187 -8.80 -1.26 -0.74
C VAL A 187 -10.10 -1.85 -0.24
N GLN A 188 -11.19 -1.11 -0.39
CA GLN A 188 -12.56 -1.62 -0.26
C GLN A 188 -13.23 -1.60 -1.63
N LEU A 189 -13.61 -2.79 -2.14
CA LEU A 189 -14.35 -2.92 -3.39
C LEU A 189 -15.80 -2.48 -3.14
N TYR A 190 -16.17 -1.32 -3.68
CA TYR A 190 -17.47 -0.71 -3.44
C TYR A 190 -18.55 -1.28 -4.38
N SER A 191 -18.27 -1.34 -5.69
CA SER A 191 -19.20 -1.87 -6.67
C SER A 191 -18.50 -2.26 -7.98
N ILE A 192 -19.20 -3.06 -8.79
CA ILE A 192 -18.82 -3.35 -10.18
C ILE A 192 -19.76 -2.57 -11.08
N GLU A 193 -19.23 -1.83 -12.06
CA GLU A 193 -20.04 -1.03 -12.98
C GLU A 193 -20.96 -1.94 -13.78
N ASN A 194 -22.25 -1.59 -13.81
CA ASN A 194 -23.32 -2.32 -14.52
C ASN A 194 -23.53 -3.79 -14.09
N ARG A 195 -23.05 -4.18 -12.90
CA ARG A 195 -23.27 -5.51 -12.32
C ARG A 195 -23.65 -5.41 -10.86
N SER A 196 -24.72 -6.11 -10.49
CA SER A 196 -25.19 -6.30 -9.13
C SER A 196 -25.81 -7.69 -9.03
N SER A 197 -25.72 -8.36 -7.88
CA SER A 197 -26.36 -9.64 -7.62
C SER A 197 -27.89 -9.56 -7.81
N ASN A 198 -28.48 -8.37 -7.55
CA ASN A 198 -29.90 -8.14 -7.73
C ASN A 198 -30.32 -8.04 -9.21
N ALA A 199 -29.41 -7.73 -10.12
CA ALA A 199 -29.71 -7.69 -11.56
C ALA A 199 -29.90 -9.09 -12.18
N LEU A 200 -29.35 -10.12 -11.53
CA LEU A 200 -29.50 -11.51 -11.98
C LEU A 200 -30.82 -12.18 -11.52
N SER A 201 -31.46 -11.64 -10.47
CA SER A 201 -32.72 -12.14 -9.94
C SER A 201 -33.95 -11.63 -10.72
N GLY A 202 -33.78 -10.68 -11.64
CA GLY A 202 -34.83 -10.10 -12.47
C GLY A 202 -35.00 -10.74 -13.86
N LEU A 203 -34.23 -11.77 -14.17
CA LEU A 203 -34.46 -12.61 -15.35
C LEU A 203 -35.35 -13.80 -14.95
N ASP A 204 -36.59 -13.52 -14.49
CA ASP A 204 -37.63 -14.49 -14.50
C ASP A 204 -37.87 -14.82 -15.97
N ILE A 205 -37.51 -16.05 -16.33
CA ILE A 205 -37.83 -16.66 -17.62
C ILE A 205 -39.35 -16.81 -17.63
N GLU A 206 -40.06 -15.90 -18.29
CA GLU A 206 -41.43 -16.18 -18.69
C GLU A 206 -41.40 -17.34 -19.71
N GLU A 207 -41.84 -18.52 -19.28
CA GLU A 207 -42.16 -19.66 -20.14
C GLU A 207 -43.49 -19.42 -20.89
#